data_688e5be69e57bcc11f5ee73d4f4d483e
#
_entry.id   688e5be69e57bcc11f5ee73d4f4d483e
#
_cell.length_a   1.000
_cell.length_b   1.000
_cell.length_c   1.000
_cell.angle_alpha   90.00
_cell.angle_beta   90.00
_cell.angle_gamma   90.00
#
_symmetry.space_group_name_H-M   'P 1'
#
loop_
_entity.id
_entity.type
_entity.pdbx_description
1 polymer ?
#
loop_
_entity_poly.entity_id
_entity_poly.type
_entity_poly.pdbx_seq_one_letter_code
_entity_poly.pdbx_strand_id
1 'polypeptide(L)'
;LSLEIVTAIKKRKSVNLPVSYYFSIFDKIEDGFKPKDLNEMLNTLENAGVDFFHPFAIHAMNKCFENKDPLCQWTAKFSNKPLIINGNIKSPQLLEEAAALGCADWFALDQSIFEKSQWYQYLKRKLNQ
;
A
#
# COMPACT_ATOMS: atom_id res chain seq x y z
N LEU A 1 11.05 -7.19 -15.67
CA LEU A 1 9.92 -6.50 -16.34
C LEU A 1 9.48 -5.23 -15.58
N SER A 2 9.09 -5.31 -14.29
CA SER A 2 8.64 -4.12 -13.54
C SER A 2 9.68 -2.99 -13.50
N LEU A 3 10.93 -3.32 -13.24
CA LEU A 3 12.04 -2.38 -13.23
C LEU A 3 12.23 -1.69 -14.60
N GLU A 4 12.16 -2.42 -15.68
CA GLU A 4 12.29 -1.89 -17.04
C GLU A 4 11.15 -0.91 -17.37
N ILE A 5 9.91 -1.23 -16.96
CA ILE A 5 8.76 -0.39 -17.17
C ILE A 5 8.90 0.94 -16.38
N VAL A 6 9.22 0.88 -15.10
CA VAL A 6 9.43 2.08 -14.27
C VAL A 6 10.55 2.95 -14.86
N THR A 7 11.67 2.33 -15.21
CA THR A 7 12.80 3.04 -15.83
C THR A 7 12.42 3.71 -17.17
N ALA A 8 11.64 3.01 -18.01
CA ALA A 8 11.18 3.55 -19.29
C ALA A 8 10.23 4.75 -19.10
N ILE A 9 9.31 4.68 -18.12
CA ILE A 9 8.40 5.79 -17.79
C ILE A 9 9.21 7.01 -17.32
N LYS A 10 10.14 6.82 -16.39
CA LYS A 10 10.94 7.91 -15.80
C LYS A 10 11.94 8.53 -16.78
N LYS A 11 12.37 7.79 -17.81
CA LYS A 11 13.20 8.34 -18.89
C LYS A 11 12.44 9.28 -19.84
N ARG A 12 11.13 9.29 -19.86
CA ARG A 12 10.35 10.21 -20.68
C ARG A 12 10.37 11.61 -20.09
N LYS A 13 11.27 12.45 -20.56
CA LYS A 13 11.48 13.83 -20.09
C LYS A 13 10.29 14.78 -20.27
N SER A 14 9.32 14.43 -21.13
CA SER A 14 8.17 15.27 -21.44
C SER A 14 7.06 15.24 -20.38
N VAL A 15 7.11 14.32 -19.43
CA VAL A 15 6.03 14.15 -18.43
C VAL A 15 6.65 13.83 -17.06
N ASN A 16 6.54 14.78 -16.14
CA ASN A 16 6.95 14.57 -14.75
C ASN A 16 5.77 14.05 -13.93
N LEU A 17 5.31 12.83 -14.22
CA LEU A 17 4.25 12.17 -13.47
C LEU A 17 4.82 11.36 -12.31
N PRO A 18 4.19 11.39 -11.12
CA PRO A 18 4.52 10.48 -10.05
C PRO A 18 4.15 9.04 -10.45
N VAL A 19 5.00 8.09 -10.09
CA VAL A 19 4.83 6.66 -10.39
C VAL A 19 4.55 5.90 -9.10
N SER A 20 3.39 5.29 -9.02
CA SER A 20 3.04 4.34 -7.96
C SER A 20 3.36 2.92 -8.38
N TYR A 21 3.88 2.12 -7.46
CA TYR A 21 4.04 0.69 -7.66
C TYR A 21 3.06 -0.09 -6.77
N TYR A 22 2.05 -0.68 -7.43
CA TYR A 22 1.05 -1.54 -6.79
C TYR A 22 1.54 -2.99 -6.79
N PHE A 23 1.53 -3.65 -5.63
CA PHE A 23 2.01 -5.02 -5.49
C PHE A 23 1.33 -5.79 -4.36
N SER A 24 1.36 -7.10 -4.49
CA SER A 24 1.05 -8.06 -3.42
C SER A 24 2.15 -9.10 -3.34
N ILE A 25 2.17 -9.86 -2.24
CA ILE A 25 3.16 -10.91 -2.01
C ILE A 25 2.49 -12.25 -1.74
N PHE A 26 3.19 -13.34 -2.08
CA PHE A 26 2.83 -14.70 -1.71
C PHE A 26 3.90 -15.22 -0.75
N ASP A 27 3.65 -15.11 0.56
CA ASP A 27 4.57 -15.50 1.62
C ASP A 27 4.23 -16.86 2.28
N LYS A 28 3.03 -17.39 2.00
CA LYS A 28 2.48 -18.59 2.67
C LYS A 28 2.65 -19.90 1.88
N ILE A 29 3.59 -19.95 0.97
CA ILE A 29 3.95 -21.13 0.19
C ILE A 29 5.41 -21.48 0.42
N GLU A 30 5.77 -22.75 0.24
CA GLU A 30 7.16 -23.18 0.19
C GLU A 30 7.90 -22.36 -0.89
N ASP A 31 9.07 -21.85 -0.58
CA ASP A 31 9.81 -20.88 -1.42
C ASP A 31 9.07 -19.56 -1.71
N GLY A 32 8.10 -19.20 -0.88
CA GLY A 32 7.38 -17.95 -0.98
C GLY A 32 8.25 -16.73 -0.68
N PHE A 33 7.67 -15.56 -0.95
CA PHE A 33 8.31 -14.26 -0.76
C PHE A 33 8.74 -14.05 0.70
N LYS A 34 9.97 -13.60 0.92
CA LYS A 34 10.58 -13.39 2.25
C LYS A 34 10.83 -11.91 2.52
N PRO A 35 11.02 -11.50 3.79
CA PRO A 35 11.32 -10.09 4.10
C PRO A 35 12.50 -9.50 3.33
N LYS A 36 13.55 -10.30 3.10
CA LYS A 36 14.72 -9.87 2.32
C LYS A 36 14.35 -9.55 0.86
N ASP A 37 13.46 -10.35 0.28
CA ASP A 37 13.05 -10.18 -1.13
C ASP A 37 12.20 -8.91 -1.26
N LEU A 38 11.36 -8.60 -0.26
CA LEU A 38 10.62 -7.35 -0.17
C LEU A 38 11.58 -6.15 -0.10
N ASN A 39 12.57 -6.20 0.78
CA ASN A 39 13.56 -5.13 0.92
C ASN A 39 14.32 -4.89 -0.40
N GLU A 40 14.79 -5.94 -1.04
CA GLU A 40 15.51 -5.85 -2.32
C GLU A 40 14.62 -5.29 -3.43
N MET A 41 13.38 -5.74 -3.53
CA MET A 41 12.40 -5.24 -4.50
C MET A 41 12.13 -3.74 -4.30
N LEU A 42 11.85 -3.31 -3.07
CA LEU A 42 11.56 -1.91 -2.76
C LEU A 42 12.74 -1.02 -3.10
N ASN A 43 13.94 -1.36 -2.64
CA ASN A 43 15.17 -0.60 -2.93
C ASN A 43 15.43 -0.48 -4.44
N THR A 44 15.25 -1.57 -5.17
CA THR A 44 15.45 -1.59 -6.63
C THR A 44 14.48 -0.66 -7.34
N LEU A 45 13.20 -0.66 -6.93
CA LEU A 45 12.16 0.17 -7.51
C LEU A 45 12.27 1.64 -7.11
N GLU A 46 12.70 1.95 -5.88
CA GLU A 46 13.01 3.32 -5.47
C GLU A 46 14.15 3.91 -6.30
N ASN A 47 15.22 3.15 -6.50
CA ASN A 47 16.35 3.57 -7.33
C ASN A 47 15.95 3.76 -8.80
N ALA A 48 14.94 3.05 -9.28
CA ALA A 48 14.38 3.22 -10.62
C ALA A 48 13.45 4.46 -10.71
N GLY A 49 13.06 5.06 -9.59
CA GLY A 49 12.28 6.28 -9.54
C GLY A 49 10.80 6.09 -9.17
N VAL A 50 10.42 5.01 -8.51
CA VAL A 50 9.09 4.90 -7.90
C VAL A 50 8.94 5.98 -6.83
N ASP A 51 7.81 6.72 -6.87
CA ASP A 51 7.56 7.84 -5.98
C ASP A 51 6.80 7.42 -4.73
N PHE A 52 5.92 6.40 -4.82
CA PHE A 52 5.18 5.85 -3.70
C PHE A 52 4.77 4.39 -3.93
N PHE A 53 4.59 3.64 -2.86
CA PHE A 53 4.21 2.24 -2.90
C PHE A 53 2.75 2.02 -2.51
N HIS A 54 2.17 0.98 -3.10
CA HIS A 54 0.79 0.60 -2.86
C HIS A 54 0.71 -0.91 -2.55
N PRO A 55 1.11 -1.32 -1.34
CA PRO A 55 0.99 -2.71 -0.92
C PRO A 55 -0.48 -3.13 -0.81
N PHE A 56 -0.81 -4.24 -1.45
CA PHE A 56 -2.14 -4.84 -1.43
C PHE A 56 -2.14 -6.15 -0.63
N ALA A 57 -3.09 -6.27 0.28
CA ALA A 57 -3.46 -7.53 0.91
C ALA A 57 -4.98 -7.74 0.78
N ILE A 58 -5.45 -9.00 0.79
CA ILE A 58 -6.90 -9.29 0.75
C ILE A 58 -7.63 -8.57 1.88
N HIS A 59 -7.01 -8.50 3.05
CA HIS A 59 -7.41 -7.62 4.15
C HIS A 59 -6.20 -6.82 4.60
N ALA A 60 -6.34 -5.50 4.74
CA ALA A 60 -5.25 -4.58 5.08
C ALA A 60 -4.50 -4.98 6.37
N MET A 61 -5.22 -5.60 7.33
CA MET A 61 -4.69 -6.04 8.62
C MET A 61 -4.12 -7.47 8.59
N ASN A 62 -4.14 -8.16 7.44
CA ASN A 62 -3.57 -9.51 7.35
C ASN A 62 -2.06 -9.47 7.56
N LYS A 63 -1.63 -10.25 8.54
CA LYS A 63 -0.22 -10.42 8.85
C LYS A 63 0.45 -11.32 7.83
N CYS A 64 1.67 -10.98 7.47
CA CYS A 64 2.53 -11.77 6.60
C CYS A 64 3.85 -12.12 7.29
N PHE A 65 4.69 -12.91 6.63
CA PHE A 65 6.00 -13.33 7.14
C PHE A 65 5.94 -13.84 8.59
N GLU A 66 5.43 -15.08 8.76
CA GLU A 66 5.29 -15.75 10.05
C GLU A 66 4.27 -15.08 11.01
N ASN A 67 3.25 -14.42 10.43
CA ASN A 67 2.18 -13.78 11.18
C ASN A 67 2.65 -12.68 12.16
N LYS A 68 3.69 -11.94 11.81
CA LYS A 68 4.19 -10.84 12.65
C LYS A 68 3.41 -9.55 12.43
N ASP A 69 3.54 -8.95 11.24
CA ASP A 69 2.99 -7.62 10.95
C ASP A 69 2.28 -7.61 9.60
N PRO A 70 1.31 -6.70 9.36
CA PRO A 70 0.74 -6.46 8.04
C PRO A 70 1.78 -6.03 7.00
N LEU A 71 1.48 -6.27 5.71
CA LEU A 71 2.38 -5.94 4.60
C LEU A 71 2.75 -4.44 4.56
N CYS A 72 1.82 -3.55 4.89
CA CYS A 72 2.11 -2.11 4.94
C CYS A 72 3.19 -1.76 5.98
N GLN A 73 3.15 -2.37 7.17
CA GLN A 73 4.19 -2.14 8.19
C GLN A 73 5.55 -2.72 7.76
N TRP A 74 5.55 -3.87 7.09
CA TRP A 74 6.78 -4.41 6.50
C TRP A 74 7.32 -3.51 5.39
N THR A 75 6.45 -2.94 4.56
CA THR A 75 6.86 -1.98 3.53
C THR A 75 7.48 -0.74 4.16
N ALA A 76 6.84 -0.17 5.20
CA ALA A 76 7.36 0.99 5.92
C ALA A 76 8.69 0.75 6.66
N LYS A 77 9.00 -0.50 7.01
CA LYS A 77 10.32 -0.84 7.59
C LYS A 77 11.45 -0.75 6.56
N PHE A 78 11.17 -0.96 5.30
CA PHE A 78 12.17 -1.07 4.23
C PHE A 78 12.17 0.10 3.25
N SER A 79 11.19 1.01 3.35
CA SER A 79 11.03 2.17 2.48
C SER A 79 10.58 3.40 3.25
N ASN A 80 11.12 4.57 2.90
CA ASN A 80 10.65 5.86 3.39
C ASN A 80 9.70 6.56 2.38
N LYS A 81 9.33 5.87 1.30
CA LYS A 81 8.37 6.42 0.33
C LYS A 81 6.96 6.41 0.91
N PRO A 82 6.12 7.39 0.51
CA PRO A 82 4.72 7.39 0.91
C PRO A 82 4.01 6.08 0.56
N LEU A 83 3.09 5.65 1.42
CA LEU A 83 2.35 4.40 1.27
C LEU A 83 0.86 4.62 1.12
N ILE A 84 0.28 3.89 0.16
CA ILE A 84 -1.17 3.74 0.02
C ILE A 84 -1.54 2.35 0.55
N ILE A 85 -2.33 2.26 1.60
CA ILE A 85 -2.84 0.97 2.08
C ILE A 85 -4.12 0.59 1.35
N ASN A 86 -4.19 -0.66 0.92
CA ASN A 86 -5.38 -1.27 0.31
C ASN A 86 -5.62 -2.66 0.89
N GLY A 87 -6.90 -3.02 1.04
CA GLY A 87 -7.31 -4.37 1.44
C GLY A 87 -8.62 -4.37 2.22
N ASN A 88 -9.72 -4.50 1.52
CA ASN A 88 -11.06 -4.74 2.09
C ASN A 88 -11.47 -3.75 3.21
N ILE A 89 -11.07 -2.48 3.10
CA ILE A 89 -11.45 -1.43 4.05
C ILE A 89 -12.88 -1.00 3.73
N LYS A 90 -13.86 -1.71 4.32
CA LYS A 90 -15.30 -1.56 4.03
C LYS A 90 -16.09 -0.79 5.08
N SER A 91 -15.45 -0.32 6.13
CA SER A 91 -16.13 0.44 7.18
C SER A 91 -15.21 1.52 7.76
N PRO A 92 -15.77 2.60 8.33
CA PRO A 92 -15.01 3.60 9.05
C PRO A 92 -14.14 3.02 10.17
N GLN A 93 -14.65 2.02 10.89
CA GLN A 93 -13.88 1.36 11.94
C GLN A 93 -12.63 0.67 11.40
N LEU A 94 -12.73 -0.08 10.30
CA LEU A 94 -11.56 -0.71 9.65
C LEU A 94 -10.56 0.32 9.12
N LEU A 95 -11.05 1.49 8.67
CA LEU A 95 -10.16 2.60 8.30
C LEU A 95 -9.39 3.13 9.52
N GLU A 96 -10.06 3.33 10.65
CA GLU A 96 -9.41 3.79 11.88
C GLU A 96 -8.40 2.76 12.40
N GLU A 97 -8.73 1.47 12.35
CA GLU A 97 -7.80 0.39 12.70
C GLU A 97 -6.56 0.38 11.77
N ALA A 98 -6.76 0.53 10.47
CA ALA A 98 -5.66 0.61 9.51
C ALA A 98 -4.83 1.90 9.71
N ALA A 99 -5.47 3.02 10.01
CA ALA A 99 -4.78 4.28 10.32
C ALA A 99 -3.94 4.18 11.61
N ALA A 100 -4.43 3.44 12.60
CA ALA A 100 -3.70 3.20 13.86
C ALA A 100 -2.39 2.41 13.68
N LEU A 101 -2.18 1.73 12.53
CA LEU A 101 -0.88 1.12 12.20
C LEU A 101 0.25 2.15 12.02
N GLY A 102 -0.10 3.40 11.73
CA GLY A 102 0.85 4.51 11.64
C GLY A 102 1.83 4.44 10.46
N CYS A 103 1.55 3.61 9.44
CA CYS A 103 2.45 3.39 8.31
C CYS A 103 1.89 3.88 6.97
N ALA A 104 0.67 4.41 6.92
CA ALA A 104 0.03 4.86 5.70
C ALA A 104 -0.07 6.38 5.61
N ASP A 105 0.18 6.90 4.41
CA ASP A 105 -0.12 8.29 4.04
C ASP A 105 -1.52 8.40 3.43
N TRP A 106 -1.97 7.36 2.72
CA TRP A 106 -3.28 7.29 2.07
C TRP A 106 -3.90 5.90 2.18
N PHE A 107 -5.22 5.87 1.99
CA PHE A 107 -6.02 4.64 2.00
C PHE A 107 -6.81 4.52 0.70
N ALA A 108 -6.66 3.39 0.01
CA ALA A 108 -7.52 3.03 -1.10
C ALA A 108 -8.73 2.25 -0.56
N LEU A 109 -9.90 2.83 -0.73
CA LEU A 109 -11.15 2.28 -0.22
C LEU A 109 -11.92 1.54 -1.31
N ASP A 110 -12.70 0.55 -0.89
CA ASP A 110 -13.56 -0.22 -1.79
C ASP A 110 -14.74 0.62 -2.30
N GLN A 111 -15.24 0.32 -3.48
CA GLN A 111 -16.42 0.99 -4.09
C GLN A 111 -17.65 0.97 -3.17
N SER A 112 -17.79 -0.05 -2.33
CA SER A 112 -18.90 -0.18 -1.38
C SER A 112 -19.05 0.97 -0.39
N ILE A 113 -18.06 1.86 -0.27
CA ILE A 113 -18.16 3.06 0.57
C ILE A 113 -19.27 3.99 0.11
N PHE A 114 -19.50 4.10 -1.21
CA PHE A 114 -20.51 4.98 -1.78
C PHE A 114 -21.94 4.45 -1.57
N GLU A 115 -22.09 3.16 -1.27
CA GLU A 115 -23.38 2.50 -1.12
C GLU A 115 -23.88 2.49 0.35
N LYS A 116 -23.02 2.86 1.30
CA LYS A 116 -23.31 2.73 2.74
C LYS A 116 -23.42 4.09 3.42
N SER A 117 -24.58 4.39 3.98
CA SER A 117 -24.86 5.64 4.72
C SER A 117 -23.87 5.91 5.87
N GLN A 118 -23.29 4.87 6.49
CA GLN A 118 -22.30 5.00 7.57
C GLN A 118 -21.03 5.76 7.12
N TRP A 119 -20.60 5.62 5.86
CA TRP A 119 -19.44 6.36 5.33
C TRP A 119 -19.74 7.85 5.21
N TYR A 120 -20.92 8.20 4.72
CA TYR A 120 -21.34 9.60 4.63
C TYR A 120 -21.34 10.25 6.00
N GLN A 121 -21.92 9.60 7.01
CA GLN A 121 -21.96 10.12 8.38
C GLN A 121 -20.56 10.25 9.01
N TYR A 122 -19.68 9.29 8.74
CA TYR A 122 -18.30 9.34 9.19
C TYR A 122 -17.54 10.51 8.56
N LEU A 123 -17.55 10.63 7.24
CA LEU A 123 -16.88 11.71 6.52
C LEU A 123 -17.41 13.09 6.94
N LYS A 124 -18.71 13.25 7.06
CA LYS A 124 -19.33 14.48 7.53
C LYS A 124 -18.83 14.90 8.93
N ARG A 125 -18.68 13.95 9.84
CA ARG A 125 -18.12 14.23 11.17
C ARG A 125 -16.67 14.66 11.13
N LYS A 126 -15.84 13.99 10.31
CA LYS A 126 -14.41 14.30 10.19
C LYS A 126 -14.13 15.63 9.49
N LEU A 127 -14.96 16.03 8.52
CA LEU A 127 -14.79 17.30 7.80
C LEU A 127 -15.28 18.52 8.61
N ASN A 128 -16.07 18.29 9.66
CA ASN A 128 -16.59 19.35 10.53
C ASN A 128 -15.79 19.51 11.84
N GLN A 129 -14.68 18.81 11.98
CA GLN A 129 -13.70 18.97 13.06
C GLN A 129 -12.51 19.82 12.60
#